data_0b8e950b39d36cbb4f99b986b36ab0b5
#
_entry.id   0b8e950b39d36cbb4f99b986b36ab0b5
#
_cell.length_a   1.000
_cell.length_b   1.000
_cell.length_c   1.000
_cell.angle_alpha   90.00
_cell.angle_beta   90.00
_cell.angle_gamma   90.00
#
_symmetry.space_group_name_H-M   'P 1'
#
loop_
_entity.id
_entity.type
_entity.pdbx_description
1 polymer ?
#
loop_
_entity_poly.entity_id
_entity_poly.type
_entity_poly.pdbx_seq_one_letter_code
_entity_poly.pdbx_strand_id
1 'polypeptide(L)'
;KETLQEENNIEYDLKNYIDKINVDENFTYKYDKKKKQKYTIQNGIKTYIRDRKVAMNALKKANHKCEVDSEHEVFLRRNVEVGYTESHHLVPMAYSDIFDVSLDVEENIVSLCSHCHNLLHYGKEFERVLEQLYYERVNHLNKVGIYISFDQLREMYL
;
A
#
# COMPACT_ATOMS: atom_id res chain seq x y z
N LYS A 1 -7.65 -3.46 -10.86
CA LYS A 1 -6.77 -2.31 -10.66
C LYS A 1 -7.35 -1.40 -9.59
N GLU A 2 -6.59 -1.10 -8.56
CA GLU A 2 -7.00 -0.16 -7.52
C GLU A 2 -7.11 1.24 -8.10
N THR A 3 -8.18 1.95 -7.78
CA THR A 3 -8.37 3.30 -8.29
C THR A 3 -7.74 4.34 -7.36
N LEU A 4 -7.31 5.46 -7.90
CA LEU A 4 -6.81 6.58 -7.10
C LEU A 4 -7.88 7.11 -6.14
N GLN A 5 -9.15 7.05 -6.53
CA GLN A 5 -10.25 7.46 -5.66
C GLN A 5 -10.37 6.57 -4.42
N GLU A 6 -10.19 5.26 -4.57
CA GLU A 6 -10.20 4.33 -3.44
C GLU A 6 -9.04 4.60 -2.49
N GLU A 7 -7.85 4.85 -3.03
CA GLU A 7 -6.68 5.20 -2.24
C GLU A 7 -6.85 6.56 -1.54
N ASN A 8 -7.43 7.54 -2.22
CA ASN A 8 -7.74 8.85 -1.63
C ASN A 8 -8.74 8.75 -0.48
N ASN A 9 -9.71 7.85 -0.58
CA ASN A 9 -10.66 7.59 0.51
C ASN A 9 -9.95 6.98 1.72
N ILE A 10 -8.99 6.08 1.51
CA ILE A 10 -8.16 5.52 2.57
C ILE A 10 -7.34 6.62 3.23
N GLU A 11 -6.72 7.50 2.45
CA GLU A 11 -5.91 8.60 2.97
C GLU A 11 -6.76 9.59 3.76
N TYR A 12 -7.98 9.89 3.31
CA TYR A 12 -8.92 10.73 4.06
C TYR A 12 -9.23 10.12 5.43
N ASP A 13 -9.50 8.82 5.48
CA ASP A 13 -9.71 8.10 6.73
C ASP A 13 -8.49 8.16 7.64
N LEU A 14 -7.29 8.00 7.09
CA LEU A 14 -6.04 8.09 7.86
C LEU A 14 -5.84 9.47 8.48
N LYS A 15 -6.14 10.54 7.75
CA LYS A 15 -6.05 11.92 8.27
C LYS A 15 -6.90 12.11 9.52
N ASN A 16 -8.10 11.55 9.52
CA ASN A 16 -9.04 11.70 10.64
C ASN A 16 -8.74 10.73 11.79
N TYR A 17 -7.93 9.73 11.56
CA TYR A 17 -7.77 8.60 12.45
C TYR A 17 -6.36 8.49 13.03
N ILE A 18 -5.39 9.18 12.46
CA ILE A 18 -3.97 9.05 12.82
C ILE A 18 -3.69 9.28 14.30
N ASP A 19 -4.42 10.20 14.93
CA ASP A 19 -4.27 10.52 16.35
C ASP A 19 -5.01 9.55 17.27
N LYS A 20 -5.86 8.68 16.72
CA LYS A 20 -6.78 7.82 17.48
C LYS A 20 -6.37 6.35 17.41
N ILE A 21 -5.54 5.97 16.44
CA ILE A 21 -5.10 4.59 16.28
C ILE A 21 -3.88 4.34 17.15
N ASN A 22 -3.99 3.33 18.00
CA ASN A 22 -2.82 2.79 18.67
C ASN A 22 -2.05 1.92 17.69
N VAL A 23 -1.08 2.52 16.98
CA VAL A 23 -0.17 1.78 16.12
C VAL A 23 1.04 1.30 16.91
N ASP A 24 1.54 0.14 16.53
CA ASP A 24 2.73 -0.43 17.12
C ASP A 24 3.94 0.43 16.75
N GLU A 25 4.56 1.06 17.75
CA GLU A 25 5.71 1.95 17.54
C GLU A 25 6.94 1.24 17.01
N ASN A 26 7.07 -0.03 17.31
CA ASN A 26 8.21 -0.86 16.91
C ASN A 26 7.75 -1.94 15.94
N PHE A 27 6.81 -1.62 15.05
CA PHE A 27 6.26 -2.59 14.13
C PHE A 27 7.35 -3.24 13.27
N THR A 28 7.32 -4.56 13.22
CA THR A 28 8.10 -5.38 12.29
C THR A 28 7.16 -6.29 11.51
N TYR A 29 7.56 -6.72 10.33
CA TYR A 29 6.74 -7.64 9.56
C TYR A 29 6.50 -8.94 10.32
N LYS A 30 5.23 -9.36 10.38
CA LYS A 30 4.81 -10.57 11.08
C LYS A 30 4.85 -11.80 10.19
N TYR A 31 4.83 -11.60 8.87
CA TYR A 31 4.81 -12.67 7.86
C TYR A 31 3.65 -13.65 8.03
N ASP A 32 2.50 -13.12 8.46
CA ASP A 32 1.29 -13.91 8.61
C ASP A 32 0.57 -14.05 7.26
N LYS A 33 0.23 -15.29 6.91
CA LYS A 33 -0.64 -15.55 5.74
C LYS A 33 -2.08 -15.33 6.15
N LYS A 34 -2.55 -14.10 6.04
CA LYS A 34 -3.89 -13.72 6.48
C LYS A 34 -4.96 -14.18 5.50
N LYS A 35 -6.10 -14.57 6.05
CA LYS A 35 -7.30 -14.84 5.25
C LYS A 35 -7.80 -13.56 4.61
N LYS A 36 -8.41 -13.69 3.42
CA LYS A 36 -9.00 -12.55 2.74
C LYS A 36 -10.06 -11.88 3.62
N GLN A 37 -10.09 -10.56 3.57
CA GLN A 37 -11.07 -9.74 4.24
C GLN A 37 -12.47 -9.97 3.64
N LYS A 38 -13.50 -9.54 4.37
CA LYS A 38 -14.85 -9.47 3.83
C LYS A 38 -14.88 -8.45 2.70
N TYR A 39 -15.85 -8.63 1.80
CA TYR A 39 -16.01 -7.72 0.67
C TYR A 39 -17.46 -7.22 0.60
N THR A 40 -17.62 -6.09 -0.07
CA THR A 40 -18.91 -5.54 -0.47
C THR A 40 -19.03 -5.57 -1.99
N ILE A 41 -20.25 -5.57 -2.51
CA ILE A 41 -20.50 -5.48 -3.95
C ILE A 41 -21.29 -4.19 -4.20
N GLN A 42 -20.74 -3.32 -5.06
CA GLN A 42 -21.41 -2.11 -5.53
C GLN A 42 -21.33 -2.04 -7.05
N ASN A 43 -22.48 -1.91 -7.70
CA ASN A 43 -22.57 -1.88 -9.16
C ASN A 43 -21.87 -3.06 -9.83
N GLY A 44 -21.97 -4.25 -9.22
CA GLY A 44 -21.33 -5.47 -9.74
C GLY A 44 -19.84 -5.57 -9.46
N ILE A 45 -19.23 -4.59 -8.79
CA ILE A 45 -17.82 -4.58 -8.46
C ILE A 45 -17.61 -5.03 -7.02
N LYS A 46 -16.73 -6.02 -6.86
CA LYS A 46 -16.36 -6.57 -5.57
C LYS A 46 -15.21 -5.75 -4.96
N THR A 47 -15.43 -5.20 -3.76
CA THR A 47 -14.43 -4.40 -3.05
C THR A 47 -14.16 -5.00 -1.68
N TYR A 48 -12.91 -5.40 -1.42
CA TYR A 48 -12.49 -5.94 -0.14
C TYR A 48 -12.31 -4.83 0.90
N ILE A 49 -12.74 -5.11 2.13
CA ILE A 49 -12.58 -4.19 3.25
C ILE A 49 -11.11 -4.12 3.62
N ARG A 50 -10.60 -2.92 3.88
CA ARG A 50 -9.21 -2.65 4.25
C ARG A 50 -9.12 -2.28 5.73
N ASP A 51 -7.99 -2.66 6.35
CA ASP A 51 -7.70 -2.34 7.74
C ASP A 51 -6.76 -1.12 7.80
N ARG A 52 -7.26 -0.02 8.34
CA ARG A 52 -6.51 1.23 8.49
C ARG A 52 -5.25 1.07 9.34
N LYS A 53 -5.29 0.19 10.34
CA LYS A 53 -4.14 -0.09 11.18
C LYS A 53 -2.98 -0.69 10.38
N VAL A 54 -3.28 -1.56 9.42
CA VAL A 54 -2.29 -2.17 8.54
C VAL A 54 -1.57 -1.08 7.72
N ALA A 55 -2.33 -0.16 7.13
CA ALA A 55 -1.77 0.97 6.39
C ALA A 55 -0.89 1.85 7.28
N MET A 56 -1.36 2.16 8.49
CA MET A 56 -0.60 2.98 9.44
C MET A 56 0.70 2.32 9.87
N ASN A 57 0.68 1.02 10.14
CA ASN A 57 1.89 0.27 10.46
C ASN A 57 2.92 0.34 9.32
N ALA A 58 2.45 0.22 8.08
CA ALA A 58 3.32 0.29 6.91
C ALA A 58 3.97 1.67 6.75
N LEU A 59 3.20 2.75 6.90
CA LEU A 59 3.74 4.10 6.84
C LEU A 59 4.75 4.35 7.96
N LYS A 60 4.46 3.88 9.16
CA LYS A 60 5.34 4.05 10.31
C LYS A 60 6.65 3.28 10.12
N LYS A 61 6.57 2.04 9.64
CA LYS A 61 7.76 1.24 9.35
C LYS A 61 8.70 1.93 8.38
N ALA A 62 8.15 2.69 7.42
CA ALA A 62 8.91 3.48 6.47
C ALA A 62 9.35 4.85 7.04
N ASN A 63 9.14 5.10 8.32
CA ASN A 63 9.40 6.39 8.98
C ASN A 63 8.70 7.56 8.28
N HIS A 64 7.53 7.33 7.69
CA HIS A 64 6.77 8.33 6.94
C HIS A 64 7.60 8.99 5.82
N LYS A 65 8.45 8.20 5.19
CA LYS A 65 9.28 8.62 4.05
C LYS A 65 8.90 7.83 2.80
N CYS A 66 9.23 8.38 1.64
CA CYS A 66 9.01 7.68 0.38
C CYS A 66 9.95 6.49 0.25
N GLU A 67 9.40 5.30 -0.03
CA GLU A 67 10.21 4.09 -0.18
C GLU A 67 10.95 4.01 -1.52
N VAL A 68 10.60 4.84 -2.50
CA VAL A 68 11.38 4.95 -3.75
C VAL A 68 12.72 5.65 -3.47
N ASP A 69 12.67 6.73 -2.71
CA ASP A 69 13.85 7.48 -2.28
C ASP A 69 13.47 8.27 -1.02
N SER A 70 14.17 7.99 0.09
CA SER A 70 13.89 8.63 1.37
C SER A 70 14.20 10.13 1.37
N GLU A 71 14.94 10.63 0.38
CA GLU A 71 15.23 12.05 0.21
C GLU A 71 14.14 12.80 -0.55
N HIS A 72 13.14 12.12 -1.10
CA HIS A 72 12.02 12.80 -1.72
C HIS A 72 11.31 13.70 -0.70
N GLU A 73 11.04 14.93 -1.12
CA GLU A 73 10.42 15.93 -0.27
C GLU A 73 9.01 15.51 0.14
N VAL A 74 8.73 15.62 1.44
CA VAL A 74 7.38 15.46 2.00
C VAL A 74 7.15 16.61 2.99
N PHE A 75 5.92 17.10 3.04
CA PHE A 75 5.55 18.11 4.05
C PHE A 75 5.13 17.41 5.35
N LEU A 76 5.16 18.13 6.46
CA LEU A 76 4.66 17.63 7.75
C LEU A 76 3.13 17.69 7.78
N ARG A 77 2.51 16.67 8.36
CA ARG A 77 1.06 16.66 8.58
C ARG A 77 0.68 17.76 9.57
N ARG A 78 -0.56 18.27 9.43
CA ARG A 78 -1.01 19.43 10.20
C ARG A 78 -1.10 19.18 11.70
N ASN A 79 -1.59 18.02 12.11
CA ASN A 79 -1.91 17.72 13.50
C ASN A 79 -0.93 16.77 14.17
N VAL A 80 0.01 16.22 13.42
CA VAL A 80 1.01 15.26 13.89
C VAL A 80 2.33 15.59 13.19
N GLU A 81 3.43 15.64 13.93
CA GLU A 81 4.73 15.97 13.37
C GLU A 81 5.39 14.79 12.65
N VAL A 82 4.70 14.25 11.67
CA VAL A 82 5.23 13.21 10.78
C VAL A 82 5.06 13.62 9.33
N GLY A 83 5.94 13.14 8.46
CA GLY A 83 5.86 13.41 7.04
C GLY A 83 4.59 12.87 6.41
N TYR A 84 4.06 13.59 5.43
CA TYR A 84 2.92 13.13 4.65
C TYR A 84 3.40 12.19 3.55
N THR A 85 3.06 10.92 3.68
CA THR A 85 3.18 9.94 2.61
C THR A 85 1.84 9.21 2.47
N GLU A 86 1.65 8.59 1.32
CA GLU A 86 0.43 7.89 0.96
C GLU A 86 0.69 6.39 0.95
N SER A 87 -0.21 5.62 1.51
CA SER A 87 -0.12 4.16 1.48
C SER A 87 -0.59 3.64 0.12
N HIS A 88 0.14 2.65 -0.41
CA HIS A 88 -0.17 2.06 -1.70
C HIS A 88 0.02 0.55 -1.64
N HIS A 89 -1.01 -0.21 -2.02
CA HIS A 89 -0.88 -1.66 -2.16
C HIS A 89 -0.09 -1.96 -3.43
N LEU A 90 1.10 -2.55 -3.27
CA LEU A 90 1.98 -2.85 -4.41
C LEU A 90 1.31 -3.82 -5.37
N VAL A 91 0.77 -4.92 -4.85
CA VAL A 91 -0.17 -5.77 -5.60
C VAL A 91 -1.56 -5.20 -5.33
N PRO A 92 -2.23 -4.62 -6.35
CA PRO A 92 -3.47 -3.87 -6.14
C PRO A 92 -4.60 -4.75 -5.59
N MET A 93 -5.36 -4.20 -4.63
CA MET A 93 -6.49 -4.90 -3.99
C MET A 93 -7.53 -5.40 -4.99
N ALA A 94 -7.68 -4.72 -6.13
CA ALA A 94 -8.62 -5.12 -7.18
C ALA A 94 -8.35 -6.54 -7.72
N TYR A 95 -7.14 -7.05 -7.55
CA TYR A 95 -6.74 -8.37 -8.01
C TYR A 95 -6.77 -9.43 -6.90
N SER A 96 -7.44 -9.15 -5.78
CA SER A 96 -7.50 -10.07 -4.62
C SER A 96 -8.04 -11.45 -4.97
N ASP A 97 -8.91 -11.56 -5.97
CA ASP A 97 -9.54 -12.84 -6.32
C ASP A 97 -8.58 -13.88 -6.89
N ILE A 98 -7.44 -13.46 -7.41
CA ILE A 98 -6.45 -14.40 -7.96
C ILE A 98 -5.44 -14.91 -6.91
N PHE A 99 -5.56 -14.46 -5.66
CA PHE A 99 -4.68 -14.87 -4.56
C PHE A 99 -5.47 -15.61 -3.50
N ASP A 100 -4.80 -16.54 -2.81
CA ASP A 100 -5.40 -17.33 -1.74
C ASP A 100 -5.38 -16.63 -0.38
N VAL A 101 -4.60 -15.56 -0.28
CA VAL A 101 -4.38 -14.81 0.96
C VAL A 101 -4.80 -13.35 0.79
N SER A 102 -4.93 -12.63 1.91
CA SER A 102 -5.22 -11.19 1.88
C SER A 102 -4.04 -10.42 1.28
N LEU A 103 -4.35 -9.48 0.41
CA LEU A 103 -3.39 -8.47 -0.09
C LEU A 103 -3.24 -7.29 0.88
N ASP A 104 -4.11 -7.18 1.88
CA ASP A 104 -4.08 -6.09 2.85
C ASP A 104 -3.20 -6.45 4.05
N VAL A 105 -1.91 -6.50 3.78
CA VAL A 105 -0.86 -6.79 4.75
C VAL A 105 0.27 -5.78 4.60
N GLU A 106 0.96 -5.50 5.69
CA GLU A 106 2.02 -4.49 5.70
C GLU A 106 3.12 -4.80 4.68
N GLU A 107 3.42 -6.07 4.48
CA GLU A 107 4.42 -6.51 3.48
C GLU A 107 4.07 -6.10 2.06
N ASN A 108 2.78 -5.89 1.77
CA ASN A 108 2.29 -5.46 0.46
C ASN A 108 1.95 -3.97 0.38
N ILE A 109 2.17 -3.21 1.43
CA ILE A 109 1.89 -1.77 1.42
C ILE A 109 3.19 -0.99 1.43
N VAL A 110 3.30 -0.06 0.50
CA VAL A 110 4.45 0.84 0.39
C VAL A 110 4.04 2.27 0.76
N SER A 111 4.98 3.00 1.35
CA SER A 111 4.83 4.42 1.67
C SER A 111 5.43 5.24 0.53
N LEU A 112 4.66 6.12 -0.07
CA LEU A 112 5.08 6.89 -1.24
C LEU A 112 4.80 8.38 -1.06
N CYS A 113 5.70 9.22 -1.54
CA CYS A 113 5.38 10.64 -1.72
C CYS A 113 4.30 10.78 -2.79
N SER A 114 3.61 11.92 -2.81
CA SER A 114 2.52 12.16 -3.76
C SER A 114 2.97 12.05 -5.22
N HIS A 115 4.20 12.48 -5.51
CA HIS A 115 4.75 12.37 -6.86
C HIS A 115 4.87 10.90 -7.30
N CYS A 116 5.52 10.06 -6.50
CA CYS A 116 5.72 8.65 -6.85
C CYS A 116 4.41 7.87 -6.89
N HIS A 117 3.48 8.18 -5.99
CA HIS A 117 2.16 7.56 -5.98
C HIS A 117 1.39 7.85 -7.28
N ASN A 118 1.36 9.12 -7.67
CA ASN A 118 0.71 9.52 -8.93
C ASN A 118 1.46 9.00 -10.16
N LEU A 119 2.78 8.89 -10.10
CA LEU A 119 3.56 8.30 -11.18
C LEU A 119 3.15 6.85 -11.44
N LEU A 120 2.93 6.05 -10.40
CA LEU A 120 2.47 4.67 -10.55
C LEU A 120 1.08 4.58 -11.19
N HIS A 121 0.19 5.53 -10.89
CA HIS A 121 -1.17 5.52 -11.43
C HIS A 121 -1.28 6.10 -12.84
N TYR A 122 -0.51 7.13 -13.16
CA TYR A 122 -0.72 7.94 -14.35
C TYR A 122 0.53 8.17 -15.19
N GLY A 123 1.72 7.89 -14.64
CA GLY A 123 2.96 8.23 -15.30
C GLY A 123 3.31 7.29 -16.43
N LYS A 124 3.82 7.86 -17.52
CA LYS A 124 4.30 7.09 -18.65
C LYS A 124 5.48 6.19 -18.25
N GLU A 125 6.33 6.67 -17.34
CA GLU A 125 7.56 5.99 -16.93
C GLU A 125 7.44 5.31 -15.56
N PHE A 126 6.30 4.66 -15.33
CA PHE A 126 6.02 3.99 -14.05
C PHE A 126 6.85 2.72 -13.83
N GLU A 127 7.29 2.06 -14.91
CA GLU A 127 7.88 0.72 -14.82
C GLU A 127 9.14 0.68 -13.96
N ARG A 128 9.98 1.70 -14.07
CA ARG A 128 11.23 1.75 -13.30
C ARG A 128 10.97 1.78 -11.79
N VAL A 129 10.01 2.58 -11.37
CA VAL A 129 9.62 2.68 -9.96
C VAL A 129 8.97 1.38 -9.48
N LEU A 130 8.07 0.84 -10.29
CA LEU A 130 7.40 -0.43 -9.96
C LEU A 130 8.40 -1.57 -9.82
N GLU A 131 9.37 -1.66 -10.73
CA GLU A 131 10.41 -2.69 -10.71
C GLU A 131 11.26 -2.59 -9.44
N GLN A 132 11.69 -1.39 -9.07
CA GLN A 132 12.44 -1.15 -7.83
C GLN A 132 11.66 -1.65 -6.61
N LEU A 133 10.41 -1.22 -6.47
CA LEU A 133 9.57 -1.61 -5.34
C LEU A 133 9.32 -3.11 -5.31
N TYR A 134 9.11 -3.72 -6.47
CA TYR A 134 8.91 -5.17 -6.56
C TYR A 134 10.12 -5.94 -6.03
N TYR A 135 11.32 -5.62 -6.49
CA TYR A 135 12.51 -6.35 -6.07
C TYR A 135 12.87 -6.11 -4.60
N GLU A 136 12.52 -4.96 -4.05
CA GLU A 136 12.65 -4.70 -2.62
C GLU A 136 11.66 -5.51 -1.78
N ARG A 137 10.51 -5.88 -2.35
CA ARG A 137 9.40 -6.50 -1.60
C ARG A 137 9.15 -7.97 -1.92
N VAL A 138 9.69 -8.50 -3.01
CA VAL A 138 9.31 -9.84 -3.48
C VAL A 138 9.52 -10.94 -2.44
N ASN A 139 10.61 -10.90 -1.67
CA ASN A 139 10.86 -11.89 -0.63
C ASN A 139 9.85 -11.78 0.52
N HIS A 140 9.48 -10.56 0.89
CA HIS A 140 8.46 -10.31 1.91
C HIS A 140 7.08 -10.76 1.43
N LEU A 141 6.75 -10.51 0.18
CA LEU A 141 5.49 -10.97 -0.43
C LEU A 141 5.39 -12.49 -0.41
N ASN A 142 6.46 -13.16 -0.80
CA ASN A 142 6.49 -14.64 -0.80
C ASN A 142 6.24 -15.20 0.60
N LYS A 143 6.78 -14.58 1.64
CA LYS A 143 6.63 -15.05 3.02
C LYS A 143 5.20 -14.93 3.53
N VAL A 144 4.39 -14.06 2.96
CA VAL A 144 2.96 -13.91 3.32
C VAL A 144 2.03 -14.62 2.32
N GLY A 145 2.59 -15.41 1.41
CA GLY A 145 1.80 -16.20 0.47
C GLY A 145 1.35 -15.46 -0.79
N ILE A 146 1.92 -14.28 -1.05
CA ILE A 146 1.65 -13.51 -2.27
C ILE A 146 2.76 -13.84 -3.28
N TYR A 147 2.43 -14.72 -4.23
CA TYR A 147 3.37 -15.18 -5.25
C TYR A 147 3.02 -14.50 -6.57
N ILE A 148 3.90 -13.65 -7.04
CA ILE A 148 3.68 -12.90 -8.28
C ILE A 148 5.04 -12.59 -8.93
N SER A 149 5.11 -12.76 -10.25
CA SER A 149 6.28 -12.32 -11.02
C SER A 149 6.21 -10.83 -11.29
N PHE A 150 7.34 -10.22 -11.65
CA PHE A 150 7.33 -8.82 -12.05
C PHE A 150 6.46 -8.60 -13.30
N ASP A 151 6.51 -9.48 -14.28
CA ASP A 151 5.69 -9.36 -15.49
C ASP A 151 4.19 -9.37 -15.18
N GLN A 152 3.75 -10.24 -14.26
CA GLN A 152 2.36 -10.25 -13.81
C GLN A 152 1.98 -8.95 -13.10
N LEU A 153 2.84 -8.46 -12.22
CA LEU A 153 2.61 -7.21 -11.51
C LEU A 153 2.53 -6.03 -12.49
N ARG A 154 3.46 -5.96 -13.43
CA ARG A 154 3.48 -4.91 -14.45
C ARG A 154 2.18 -4.86 -15.23
N GLU A 155 1.64 -6.01 -15.64
CA GLU A 155 0.36 -6.08 -16.36
C GLU A 155 -0.80 -5.48 -15.55
N MET A 156 -0.75 -5.56 -14.23
CA MET A 156 -1.79 -4.98 -13.38
C MET A 156 -1.79 -3.45 -13.40
N TYR A 157 -0.69 -2.82 -13.84
CA TYR A 157 -0.53 -1.36 -13.87
C TYR A 157 -0.74 -0.77 -15.28
N LEU A 158 -0.92 -1.59 -16.29
CA LEU A 158 -1.14 -1.13 -17.67
C LEU A 158 -2.58 -0.69 -17.94
#